data_a6d6e1766ca59f0e27889fad3c8922ef
#
_entry.id   a6d6e1766ca59f0e27889fad3c8922ef
#
_cell.length_a   1.000
_cell.length_b   1.000
_cell.length_c   1.000
_cell.angle_alpha   90.00
_cell.angle_beta   90.00
_cell.angle_gamma   90.00
#
_symmetry.space_group_name_H-M   'P 1'
#
loop_
_entity.id
_entity.type
_entity.pdbx_description
1 polymer ?
#
loop_
_entity_poly.entity_id
_entity_poly.type
_entity_poly.pdbx_seq_one_letter_code
_entity_poly.pdbx_strand_id
1 'polypeptide(L)'
;MRGQRLWSRENRRLWWVPWAVVVCCLGLTYDTLGGICMSAETDIVVLPQPLSPVVQEIEVVYIDGQAPRVWLKSASGPPPPPPWRPTGERVDLLALLGEGRPFGGCEGNMARSPEALVVHLSAPSPTGCGYRVELQRADSGVDVLSYDTLHLRGRALGRVTLALADKAAQRRGDNVPLTHVTGDFALRLPVQTIARQLDLRRLAAFVVVPETPDSEVKIEQLTVERTAGPRQKTPGCGFWVWEYRHTLAHPETVLGACRRYGCGRLLIQMPALEDAASLWEAYAHFLSTAPDQGIEAFALDGDPEAIHTPEALLHKVRRLRAVLAGRRWAGIQLDIEPYLLADFFVDETGLGRYLAVLEQIRQALEGQARLSVVIPFWFTAQTLRGRPVAFTVLDRADEVAVMSYRTRLDELRAITEDILRYGDLVGTPVWLALETQPLPVERHVVLKSEPRHTLADAYVDQTGQRLVLRRPPATEDLAWFRVHHHTTVRPERLTFAGQTRTQVRAAVAAVVASVTHPSLAGMLIHDLDGFLALSE
;
A
#
# COMPACT_ATOMS: atom_id res chain seq x y z
N MET A 1 -10.14 36.81 -0.12
CA MET A 1 -10.03 36.90 -1.58
C MET A 1 -8.56 36.93 -1.98
N ARG A 2 -7.97 35.79 -2.33
CA ARG A 2 -6.76 35.59 -3.13
C ARG A 2 -6.43 34.10 -3.12
N GLY A 3 -6.45 33.51 -4.32
CA GLY A 3 -5.70 32.32 -4.64
C GLY A 3 -6.45 31.11 -5.15
N GLN A 4 -7.59 31.25 -5.84
CA GLN A 4 -8.01 30.18 -6.75
C GLN A 4 -7.14 30.24 -8.01
N ARG A 5 -6.07 29.47 -8.06
CA ARG A 5 -5.34 29.23 -9.31
C ARG A 5 -6.11 28.18 -10.09
N LEU A 6 -6.67 28.64 -11.20
CA LEU A 6 -7.21 27.85 -12.28
C LEU A 6 -6.24 26.70 -12.64
N TRP A 7 -6.74 25.50 -12.57
CA TRP A 7 -6.11 24.31 -13.15
C TRP A 7 -6.11 24.47 -14.67
N SER A 8 -5.06 25.09 -15.22
CA SER A 8 -4.87 25.25 -16.65
C SER A 8 -4.35 23.95 -17.27
N ARG A 9 -4.53 23.80 -18.59
CA ARG A 9 -4.01 22.65 -19.38
C ARG A 9 -2.51 22.38 -19.17
N GLU A 10 -1.75 23.38 -18.78
CA GLU A 10 -0.30 23.25 -18.48
C GLU A 10 -0.02 22.46 -17.21
N ASN A 11 -0.88 22.51 -16.21
CA ASN A 11 -0.71 21.72 -14.97
C ASN A 11 -1.06 20.23 -15.14
N ARG A 12 -1.76 19.83 -16.20
CA ARG A 12 -2.12 18.42 -16.45
C ARG A 12 -0.92 17.55 -16.84
N ARG A 13 0.19 18.13 -17.28
CA ARG A 13 1.46 17.40 -17.53
C ARG A 13 2.24 17.09 -16.26
N LEU A 14 1.79 17.54 -15.09
CA LEU A 14 2.49 17.41 -13.82
C LEU A 14 2.03 16.21 -12.97
N TRP A 15 1.09 15.41 -13.42
CA TRP A 15 0.55 14.24 -12.72
C TRP A 15 1.41 12.98 -12.88
N TRP A 16 2.67 13.14 -13.25
CA TRP A 16 3.58 12.02 -13.41
C TRP A 16 4.22 11.67 -12.07
N VAL A 17 3.86 10.50 -11.59
CA VAL A 17 4.21 9.93 -10.31
C VAL A 17 5.72 9.70 -10.20
N PRO A 18 6.36 10.12 -9.10
CA PRO A 18 7.71 9.68 -8.77
C PRO A 18 7.70 8.21 -8.31
N TRP A 19 8.13 7.35 -9.17
CA TRP A 19 8.08 5.88 -8.99
C TRP A 19 9.19 5.30 -8.11
N ALA A 20 10.16 6.08 -7.72
CA ALA A 20 11.41 5.57 -7.18
C ALA A 20 11.50 5.47 -5.67
N VAL A 21 10.52 5.91 -4.90
CA VAL A 21 10.51 5.68 -3.43
C VAL A 21 10.69 4.19 -3.06
N VAL A 22 10.59 3.29 -4.05
CA VAL A 22 10.59 1.83 -3.82
C VAL A 22 11.70 1.07 -4.52
N VAL A 23 12.48 1.69 -5.41
CA VAL A 23 13.62 1.01 -6.03
C VAL A 23 14.64 0.53 -5.01
N CYS A 24 14.73 1.19 -3.85
CA CYS A 24 15.64 0.80 -2.76
C CYS A 24 15.23 -0.47 -1.99
N CYS A 25 13.97 -0.89 -2.04
CA CYS A 25 13.51 -2.07 -1.28
C CYS A 25 13.62 -3.40 -2.03
N LEU A 26 13.89 -3.39 -3.33
CA LEU A 26 13.79 -4.60 -4.18
C LEU A 26 15.07 -4.89 -4.96
N GLY A 27 16.26 -4.85 -4.33
CA GLY A 27 17.48 -5.51 -4.84
C GLY A 27 17.81 -5.32 -6.33
N LEU A 28 17.49 -4.17 -6.92
CA LEU A 28 17.84 -3.87 -8.31
C LEU A 28 19.33 -3.53 -8.39
N THR A 29 20.03 -4.18 -9.32
CA THR A 29 21.46 -4.07 -9.55
C THR A 29 21.93 -2.62 -9.63
N TYR A 30 22.88 -2.27 -8.79
CA TYR A 30 23.55 -0.98 -8.77
C TYR A 30 24.41 -0.80 -10.03
N ASP A 31 24.15 0.23 -10.81
CA ASP A 31 25.13 0.74 -11.79
C ASP A 31 26.12 1.64 -11.04
N THR A 32 27.30 1.11 -10.71
CA THR A 32 28.33 1.78 -9.90
C THR A 32 29.28 2.69 -10.68
N LEU A 33 29.02 2.98 -11.94
CA LEU A 33 29.91 3.80 -12.78
C LEU A 33 29.17 4.89 -13.55
N GLY A 34 29.04 6.04 -12.94
CA GLY A 34 28.58 7.27 -13.57
C GLY A 34 28.75 8.45 -12.63
N GLY A 35 29.97 8.96 -12.53
CA GLY A 35 30.21 10.24 -11.84
C GLY A 35 29.38 11.32 -12.52
N ILE A 36 28.35 11.82 -11.82
CA ILE A 36 27.56 12.97 -12.27
C ILE A 36 28.48 14.19 -12.13
N CYS A 37 28.92 14.72 -13.27
CA CYS A 37 29.49 16.06 -13.33
C CYS A 37 28.32 17.02 -13.09
N MET A 38 28.11 17.42 -11.82
CA MET A 38 27.12 18.43 -11.44
C MET A 38 27.59 19.77 -11.98
N SER A 39 26.77 20.43 -12.81
CA SER A 39 27.07 21.79 -13.24
C SER A 39 26.85 22.75 -12.07
N ALA A 40 27.70 23.75 -11.94
CA ALA A 40 27.78 24.67 -10.78
C ALA A 40 26.50 25.48 -10.44
N GLU A 41 25.44 25.38 -11.24
CA GLU A 41 24.16 26.12 -11.04
C GLU A 41 23.09 25.35 -10.28
N THR A 42 23.28 24.05 -9.95
CA THR A 42 22.25 23.18 -9.33
C THR A 42 22.59 22.69 -7.92
N ASP A 43 23.55 23.30 -7.26
CA ASP A 43 24.02 22.86 -5.93
C ASP A 43 23.05 23.21 -4.78
N ILE A 44 22.00 23.99 -5.04
CA ILE A 44 21.05 24.43 -4.01
C ILE A 44 19.64 23.95 -4.38
N VAL A 45 19.05 23.18 -3.49
CA VAL A 45 17.67 22.68 -3.59
C VAL A 45 16.85 23.34 -2.48
N VAL A 46 15.74 23.99 -2.83
CA VAL A 46 14.81 24.58 -1.87
C VAL A 46 13.97 23.46 -1.26
N LEU A 47 13.96 23.39 0.08
CA LEU A 47 13.13 22.44 0.80
C LEU A 47 11.67 22.93 0.82
N PRO A 48 10.70 22.03 0.75
CA PRO A 48 9.27 22.38 0.72
C PRO A 48 8.79 23.01 2.04
N GLN A 49 9.50 22.72 3.13
CA GLN A 49 9.28 23.27 4.47
C GLN A 49 10.60 23.31 5.24
N PRO A 50 10.71 24.09 6.33
CA PRO A 50 11.89 24.07 7.18
C PRO A 50 12.19 22.66 7.72
N LEU A 51 13.47 22.29 7.73
CA LEU A 51 13.91 20.98 8.19
C LEU A 51 13.55 20.74 9.66
N SER A 52 12.76 19.71 9.91
CA SER A 52 12.45 19.25 11.27
C SER A 52 13.59 18.35 11.80
N PRO A 53 13.92 18.41 13.12
CA PRO A 53 14.92 17.53 13.74
C PRO A 53 14.63 16.03 13.61
N VAL A 54 13.38 15.65 13.35
CA VAL A 54 13.00 14.25 13.15
C VAL A 54 13.37 13.72 11.76
N VAL A 55 13.71 14.60 10.81
CA VAL A 55 14.09 14.22 9.44
C VAL A 55 15.50 13.64 9.47
N GLN A 56 15.62 12.40 9.03
CA GLN A 56 16.88 11.67 8.96
C GLN A 56 17.28 11.30 7.53
N GLU A 57 16.35 11.44 6.59
CA GLU A 57 16.57 11.14 5.18
C GLU A 57 15.92 12.23 4.32
N ILE A 58 16.66 12.68 3.31
CA ILE A 58 16.18 13.59 2.27
C ILE A 58 16.35 12.88 0.93
N GLU A 59 15.27 12.80 0.15
CA GLU A 59 15.33 12.32 -1.22
C GLU A 59 15.06 13.47 -2.18
N VAL A 60 15.97 13.68 -3.13
CA VAL A 60 15.84 14.69 -4.18
C VAL A 60 15.68 13.98 -5.51
N VAL A 61 14.63 14.31 -6.24
CA VAL A 61 14.37 13.74 -7.58
C VAL A 61 14.50 14.81 -8.65
N TYR A 62 15.36 14.54 -9.60
CA TYR A 62 15.58 15.38 -10.77
C TYR A 62 14.85 14.79 -11.96
N ILE A 63 14.06 15.62 -12.61
CA ILE A 63 13.35 15.34 -13.85
C ILE A 63 13.75 16.41 -14.85
N ASP A 64 14.23 16.02 -16.02
CA ASP A 64 14.74 16.97 -17.01
C ASP A 64 13.68 18.03 -17.37
N GLY A 65 14.04 19.31 -17.27
CA GLY A 65 13.17 20.45 -17.54
C GLY A 65 12.18 20.82 -16.42
N GLN A 66 12.29 20.20 -15.23
CA GLN A 66 11.44 20.50 -14.07
C GLN A 66 12.28 20.91 -12.86
N ALA A 67 11.67 21.65 -11.93
CA ALA A 67 12.28 21.89 -10.63
C ALA A 67 12.43 20.56 -9.85
N PRO A 68 13.53 20.36 -9.10
CA PRO A 68 13.70 19.17 -8.29
C PRO A 68 12.54 18.99 -7.30
N ARG A 69 12.09 17.76 -7.12
CA ARG A 69 11.16 17.40 -6.06
C ARG A 69 11.92 16.90 -4.85
N VAL A 70 11.41 17.19 -3.66
CA VAL A 70 12.07 16.83 -2.41
C VAL A 70 11.10 16.12 -1.47
N TRP A 71 11.53 14.99 -0.91
CA TRP A 71 10.84 14.33 0.18
C TRP A 71 11.71 14.33 1.43
N LEU A 72 11.06 14.68 2.53
CA LEU A 72 11.64 14.66 3.87
C LEU A 72 11.10 13.42 4.59
N LYS A 73 12.00 12.58 5.09
CA LYS A 73 11.62 11.32 5.73
C LYS A 73 12.21 11.22 7.13
N SER A 74 11.43 10.72 8.09
CA SER A 74 11.97 10.28 9.37
C SER A 74 12.85 9.04 9.18
N ALA A 75 13.68 8.71 10.19
CA ALA A 75 14.57 7.56 10.11
C ALA A 75 13.80 6.27 9.80
N SER A 76 14.02 5.73 8.64
CA SER A 76 13.71 4.33 8.36
C SER A 76 14.92 3.50 8.77
N GLY A 77 14.75 2.60 9.72
CA GLY A 77 15.76 1.58 10.01
C GLY A 77 16.08 0.76 8.74
N PRO A 78 17.15 -0.02 8.74
CA PRO A 78 17.43 -0.93 7.63
C PRO A 78 16.19 -1.78 7.36
N PRO A 79 15.88 -2.08 6.08
CA PRO A 79 14.75 -2.93 5.77
C PRO A 79 14.90 -4.24 6.56
N PRO A 80 13.84 -4.67 7.23
CA PRO A 80 13.91 -5.90 8.02
C PRO A 80 14.20 -7.07 7.07
N PRO A 81 14.94 -8.09 7.51
CA PRO A 81 15.25 -9.25 6.71
C PRO A 81 13.95 -9.88 6.17
N PRO A 82 13.99 -10.51 4.98
CA PRO A 82 12.82 -11.14 4.41
C PRO A 82 12.26 -12.21 5.37
N PRO A 83 10.93 -12.30 5.52
CA PRO A 83 10.31 -13.29 6.38
C PRO A 83 10.54 -14.70 5.83
N TRP A 84 10.59 -15.69 6.72
CA TRP A 84 10.60 -17.07 6.30
C TRP A 84 9.20 -17.48 5.81
N ARG A 85 9.12 -17.91 4.57
CA ARG A 85 7.87 -18.35 3.93
C ARG A 85 7.80 -19.86 3.89
N PRO A 86 6.94 -20.49 4.69
CA PRO A 86 6.74 -21.93 4.64
C PRO A 86 6.12 -22.37 3.32
N THR A 87 6.40 -23.61 2.93
CA THR A 87 5.83 -24.27 1.76
C THR A 87 4.82 -25.33 2.18
N GLY A 88 3.84 -25.64 1.32
CA GLY A 88 2.81 -26.63 1.58
C GLY A 88 1.44 -26.03 1.91
N GLU A 89 0.44 -26.88 1.95
CA GLU A 89 -0.96 -26.49 2.22
C GLU A 89 -1.25 -26.33 3.71
N ARG A 90 -0.41 -26.94 4.55
CA ARG A 90 -0.54 -26.92 6.01
C ARG A 90 0.82 -26.72 6.67
N VAL A 91 0.86 -25.87 7.69
CA VAL A 91 2.07 -25.59 8.48
C VAL A 91 1.80 -25.80 9.95
N ASP A 92 2.66 -26.57 10.59
CA ASP A 92 2.64 -26.79 12.02
C ASP A 92 3.42 -25.66 12.71
N LEU A 93 2.69 -24.68 13.24
CA LEU A 93 3.27 -23.59 14.02
C LEU A 93 3.73 -24.08 15.41
N LEU A 94 3.12 -25.14 15.96
CA LEU A 94 3.54 -25.73 17.22
C LEU A 94 5.00 -26.21 17.12
N ALA A 95 5.36 -26.85 16.00
CA ALA A 95 6.73 -27.28 15.73
C ALA A 95 7.73 -26.12 15.62
N LEU A 96 7.27 -24.93 15.27
CA LEU A 96 8.09 -23.73 15.13
C LEU A 96 8.22 -22.92 16.43
N LEU A 97 7.47 -23.22 17.48
CA LEU A 97 7.60 -22.53 18.77
C LEU A 97 8.99 -22.82 19.37
N GLY A 98 9.65 -21.78 19.83
CA GLY A 98 10.98 -21.82 20.45
C GLY A 98 10.94 -21.58 21.96
N GLU A 99 11.78 -20.66 22.40
CA GLU A 99 11.85 -20.27 23.79
C GLU A 99 10.64 -19.42 24.20
N GLY A 100 10.30 -19.51 25.49
CA GLY A 100 9.21 -18.72 26.04
C GLY A 100 9.65 -18.01 27.33
N ARG A 101 8.96 -16.90 27.62
CA ARG A 101 9.19 -16.09 28.81
C ARG A 101 7.92 -15.45 29.34
N PRO A 102 7.79 -15.31 30.66
CA PRO A 102 6.71 -14.53 31.25
C PRO A 102 6.94 -13.03 31.04
N PHE A 103 5.85 -12.25 31.12
CA PHE A 103 5.89 -10.79 31.08
C PHE A 103 4.82 -10.20 31.99
N GLY A 104 4.92 -8.88 32.29
CA GLY A 104 3.89 -8.13 33.01
C GLY A 104 3.69 -8.57 34.46
N GLY A 105 4.69 -9.15 35.11
CA GLY A 105 4.62 -9.59 36.52
C GLY A 105 3.97 -10.96 36.73
N CYS A 106 3.66 -11.73 35.68
CA CYS A 106 3.36 -13.15 35.78
C CYS A 106 4.65 -13.95 36.10
N GLU A 107 4.51 -14.98 36.92
CA GLU A 107 5.47 -16.07 36.98
C GLU A 107 4.97 -17.23 36.14
N GLY A 108 5.89 -17.96 35.49
CA GLY A 108 5.47 -19.09 34.68
C GLY A 108 6.63 -19.87 34.10
N ASN A 109 6.32 -21.07 33.71
CA ASN A 109 7.27 -21.95 33.03
C ASN A 109 6.59 -22.66 31.86
N MET A 110 7.42 -23.22 31.00
CA MET A 110 7.00 -23.92 29.80
C MET A 110 7.67 -25.28 29.74
N ALA A 111 6.87 -26.31 29.48
CA ALA A 111 7.36 -27.64 29.12
C ALA A 111 6.96 -27.94 27.67
N ARG A 112 7.88 -28.53 26.92
CA ARG A 112 7.65 -28.87 25.53
C ARG A 112 7.97 -30.34 25.27
N SER A 113 7.09 -30.99 24.54
CA SER A 113 7.30 -32.29 23.91
C SER A 113 7.09 -32.20 22.41
N PRO A 114 7.42 -33.23 21.60
CA PRO A 114 7.09 -33.26 20.18
C PRO A 114 5.59 -33.11 19.87
N GLU A 115 4.74 -33.48 20.81
CA GLU A 115 3.28 -33.57 20.63
C GLU A 115 2.51 -32.43 21.31
N ALA A 116 3.14 -31.68 22.21
CA ALA A 116 2.45 -30.64 22.98
C ALA A 116 3.38 -29.57 23.57
N LEU A 117 2.82 -28.40 23.74
CA LEU A 117 3.34 -27.31 24.55
C LEU A 117 2.48 -27.17 25.81
N VAL A 118 3.08 -27.16 26.99
CA VAL A 118 2.39 -26.89 28.26
C VAL A 118 2.96 -25.59 28.84
N VAL A 119 2.10 -24.66 29.17
CA VAL A 119 2.45 -23.40 29.82
C VAL A 119 1.70 -23.31 31.15
N HIS A 120 2.46 -23.20 32.24
CA HIS A 120 1.95 -22.95 33.60
C HIS A 120 2.14 -21.48 33.93
N LEU A 121 1.12 -20.83 34.45
CA LEU A 121 1.12 -19.43 34.82
C LEU A 121 0.56 -19.24 36.22
N SER A 122 1.29 -18.51 37.04
CA SER A 122 0.82 -17.96 38.30
C SER A 122 0.83 -16.44 38.22
N ALA A 123 -0.31 -15.84 38.46
CA ALA A 123 -0.51 -14.40 38.31
C ALA A 123 -1.20 -13.85 39.57
N PRO A 124 -0.51 -13.12 40.44
CA PRO A 124 -1.14 -12.44 41.58
C PRO A 124 -2.25 -11.47 41.15
N SER A 125 -2.10 -10.87 39.97
CA SER A 125 -3.12 -10.11 39.28
C SER A 125 -3.07 -10.48 37.79
N PRO A 126 -4.13 -11.05 37.20
CA PRO A 126 -4.14 -11.50 35.81
C PRO A 126 -4.16 -10.37 34.78
N THR A 127 -4.32 -9.12 35.20
CA THR A 127 -4.37 -7.98 34.28
C THR A 127 -2.98 -7.57 33.79
N GLY A 128 -2.80 -7.59 32.45
CA GLY A 128 -1.61 -7.07 31.78
C GLY A 128 -0.37 -8.00 31.83
N CYS A 129 -0.52 -9.25 32.23
CA CYS A 129 0.57 -10.20 32.28
C CYS A 129 0.30 -11.45 31.42
N GLY A 130 1.34 -12.25 31.16
CA GLY A 130 1.19 -13.47 30.38
C GLY A 130 2.50 -14.18 30.10
N TYR A 131 2.44 -15.16 29.20
CA TYR A 131 3.58 -15.93 28.74
C TYR A 131 3.69 -15.84 27.22
N ARG A 132 4.85 -15.44 26.71
CA ARG A 132 5.12 -15.31 25.28
C ARG A 132 6.06 -16.41 24.85
N VAL A 133 5.66 -17.17 23.84
CA VAL A 133 6.49 -18.21 23.20
C VAL A 133 6.85 -17.74 21.81
N GLU A 134 8.13 -17.54 21.55
CA GLU A 134 8.62 -17.02 20.28
C GLU A 134 8.62 -18.12 19.21
N LEU A 135 8.30 -17.77 17.98
CA LEU A 135 8.49 -18.66 16.84
C LEU A 135 9.98 -18.71 16.49
N GLN A 136 10.51 -19.91 16.27
CA GLN A 136 11.85 -20.10 15.71
C GLN A 136 11.93 -19.34 14.39
N ARG A 137 13.09 -18.75 14.07
CA ARG A 137 13.30 -17.78 12.96
C ARG A 137 12.67 -16.42 13.27
N ALA A 138 12.54 -16.11 14.55
CA ALA A 138 11.91 -14.89 15.05
C ALA A 138 12.53 -13.59 14.52
N ASP A 139 13.80 -13.58 14.09
CA ASP A 139 14.43 -12.34 13.59
C ASP A 139 13.75 -11.76 12.35
N SER A 140 13.26 -12.62 11.45
CA SER A 140 12.55 -12.22 10.22
C SER A 140 11.03 -12.36 10.30
N GLY A 141 10.52 -13.18 11.23
CA GLY A 141 9.11 -13.60 11.33
C GLY A 141 8.75 -14.74 10.36
N VAL A 142 7.59 -15.33 10.60
CA VAL A 142 7.02 -16.41 9.79
C VAL A 142 5.90 -15.83 8.93
N ASP A 143 5.99 -16.04 7.60
CA ASP A 143 4.98 -15.58 6.65
C ASP A 143 3.86 -16.62 6.51
N VAL A 144 2.74 -16.36 7.15
CA VAL A 144 1.51 -17.18 7.07
C VAL A 144 0.38 -16.51 6.27
N LEU A 145 0.67 -15.47 5.51
CA LEU A 145 -0.32 -14.69 4.77
C LEU A 145 -1.15 -15.50 3.75
N SER A 146 -0.60 -16.61 3.24
CA SER A 146 -1.30 -17.47 2.26
C SER A 146 -2.20 -18.53 2.87
N TYR A 147 -2.38 -18.54 4.19
CA TYR A 147 -3.21 -19.51 4.90
C TYR A 147 -4.49 -18.84 5.39
N ASP A 148 -5.60 -19.52 5.29
CA ASP A 148 -6.93 -18.96 5.60
C ASP A 148 -7.55 -19.50 6.89
N THR A 149 -7.06 -20.64 7.39
CA THR A 149 -7.61 -21.29 8.58
C THR A 149 -6.51 -21.58 9.60
N LEU A 150 -6.78 -21.22 10.85
CA LEU A 150 -5.96 -21.58 12.02
C LEU A 150 -6.69 -22.68 12.81
N HIS A 151 -6.04 -23.81 13.02
CA HIS A 151 -6.49 -24.90 13.89
C HIS A 151 -5.77 -24.84 15.21
N LEU A 152 -6.54 -24.89 16.29
CA LEU A 152 -6.06 -24.83 17.66
C LEU A 152 -6.79 -25.88 18.49
N ARG A 153 -6.03 -26.80 19.13
CA ARG A 153 -6.58 -27.84 20.01
C ARG A 153 -5.73 -27.96 21.26
N GLY A 154 -6.38 -28.23 22.35
CA GLY A 154 -5.72 -28.43 23.62
C GLY A 154 -6.68 -28.47 24.80
N ARG A 155 -6.13 -28.22 25.99
CA ARG A 155 -6.87 -28.18 27.26
C ARG A 155 -6.35 -27.04 28.12
N ALA A 156 -7.24 -26.33 28.81
CA ALA A 156 -6.90 -25.30 29.78
C ALA A 156 -7.47 -25.64 31.17
N LEU A 157 -6.64 -25.51 32.19
CA LEU A 157 -7.04 -25.43 33.57
C LEU A 157 -7.06 -23.95 33.97
N GLY A 158 -8.21 -23.45 34.43
CA GLY A 158 -8.44 -22.04 34.55
C GLY A 158 -8.92 -21.43 33.21
N ARG A 159 -9.15 -20.11 33.21
CA ARG A 159 -9.54 -19.38 32.01
C ARG A 159 -8.33 -18.62 31.47
N VAL A 160 -8.03 -18.80 30.19
CA VAL A 160 -6.92 -18.15 29.52
C VAL A 160 -7.33 -17.56 28.17
N THR A 161 -6.73 -16.43 27.79
CA THR A 161 -6.78 -15.89 26.43
C THR A 161 -5.56 -16.40 25.66
N LEU A 162 -5.80 -17.00 24.50
CA LEU A 162 -4.77 -17.34 23.53
C LEU A 162 -4.67 -16.21 22.52
N ALA A 163 -3.43 -15.80 22.19
CA ALA A 163 -3.18 -14.64 21.33
C ALA A 163 -1.97 -14.87 20.41
N LEU A 164 -1.84 -14.00 19.41
CA LEU A 164 -0.68 -13.94 18.52
C LEU A 164 -0.05 -12.54 18.53
N ALA A 165 1.21 -12.47 18.17
CA ALA A 165 1.92 -11.22 17.94
C ALA A 165 2.78 -11.31 16.67
N ASP A 166 2.77 -10.24 15.87
CA ASP A 166 3.74 -10.02 14.81
C ASP A 166 4.98 -9.29 15.36
N LYS A 167 5.96 -9.05 14.50
CA LYS A 167 7.18 -8.34 14.88
C LYS A 167 6.95 -6.92 15.40
N ALA A 168 5.97 -6.22 14.86
CA ALA A 168 5.66 -4.86 15.29
C ALA A 168 4.94 -4.87 16.66
N ALA A 169 3.94 -5.73 16.84
CA ALA A 169 3.25 -5.94 18.10
C ALA A 169 4.24 -6.39 19.19
N GLN A 170 5.15 -7.32 18.87
CA GLN A 170 6.18 -7.78 19.80
C GLN A 170 7.06 -6.63 20.31
N ARG A 171 7.48 -5.70 19.42
CA ARG A 171 8.28 -4.53 19.83
C ARG A 171 7.52 -3.56 20.74
N ARG A 172 6.21 -3.41 20.54
CA ARG A 172 5.36 -2.55 21.39
C ARG A 172 4.90 -3.23 22.68
N GLY A 173 5.11 -4.53 22.81
CA GLY A 173 4.57 -5.30 23.93
C GLY A 173 3.12 -5.74 23.76
N ASP A 174 2.55 -5.54 22.56
CA ASP A 174 1.16 -5.85 22.24
C ASP A 174 0.99 -7.34 21.85
N ASN A 175 -0.26 -7.79 21.86
CA ASN A 175 -0.69 -9.05 21.26
C ASN A 175 -2.14 -8.93 20.78
N VAL A 176 -2.54 -9.78 19.84
CA VAL A 176 -3.91 -9.82 19.32
C VAL A 176 -4.58 -11.10 19.82
N PRO A 177 -5.64 -10.97 20.64
CA PRO A 177 -6.38 -12.11 21.15
C PRO A 177 -7.04 -12.90 20.02
N LEU A 178 -6.90 -14.22 20.09
CA LEU A 178 -7.58 -15.18 19.20
C LEU A 178 -8.90 -15.60 19.80
N THR A 179 -8.88 -16.02 21.07
CA THR A 179 -10.02 -16.60 21.77
C THR A 179 -9.73 -16.77 23.26
N HIS A 180 -10.81 -16.93 24.02
CA HIS A 180 -10.77 -17.36 25.42
C HIS A 180 -11.07 -18.86 25.48
N VAL A 181 -10.32 -19.59 26.29
CA VAL A 181 -10.50 -21.04 26.45
C VAL A 181 -10.51 -21.44 27.92
N THR A 182 -11.25 -22.51 28.20
CA THR A 182 -11.27 -23.25 29.46
C THR A 182 -11.70 -24.69 29.18
N GLY A 183 -11.21 -25.65 29.94
CA GLY A 183 -11.46 -27.07 29.66
C GLY A 183 -10.81 -27.55 28.37
N ASP A 184 -11.37 -28.61 27.79
CA ASP A 184 -10.92 -29.12 26.49
C ASP A 184 -11.44 -28.22 25.36
N PHE A 185 -10.60 -27.92 24.37
CA PHE A 185 -10.97 -27.09 23.23
C PHE A 185 -10.42 -27.65 21.90
N ALA A 186 -11.22 -27.51 20.85
CA ALA A 186 -10.81 -27.74 19.48
C ALA A 186 -11.47 -26.66 18.58
N LEU A 187 -10.66 -25.76 18.07
CA LEU A 187 -11.11 -24.55 17.39
C LEU A 187 -10.59 -24.48 15.97
N ARG A 188 -11.43 -23.95 15.10
CA ARG A 188 -11.08 -23.59 13.73
C ARG A 188 -11.41 -22.12 13.56
N LEU A 189 -10.38 -21.29 13.41
CA LEU A 189 -10.49 -19.83 13.38
C LEU A 189 -10.12 -19.31 11.99
N PRO A 190 -10.92 -18.41 11.39
CA PRO A 190 -10.56 -17.77 10.14
C PRO A 190 -9.37 -16.81 10.36
N VAL A 191 -8.30 -17.00 9.59
CA VAL A 191 -7.09 -16.18 9.67
C VAL A 191 -7.37 -14.72 9.25
N GLN A 192 -8.38 -14.49 8.44
CA GLN A 192 -8.83 -13.16 8.02
C GLN A 192 -9.07 -12.19 9.20
N THR A 193 -9.65 -12.66 10.30
CA THR A 193 -9.91 -11.82 11.48
C THR A 193 -8.65 -11.34 12.16
N ILE A 194 -7.60 -12.17 12.11
CA ILE A 194 -6.27 -11.87 12.68
C ILE A 194 -5.49 -10.95 11.72
N ALA A 195 -5.59 -11.19 10.44
CA ALA A 195 -4.93 -10.42 9.38
C ALA A 195 -5.27 -8.92 9.40
N ARG A 196 -6.48 -8.58 9.86
CA ARG A 196 -6.91 -7.18 10.01
C ARG A 196 -6.19 -6.44 11.14
N GLN A 197 -5.48 -7.13 12.02
CA GLN A 197 -4.83 -6.57 13.19
C GLN A 197 -3.31 -6.77 13.19
N LEU A 198 -2.81 -7.82 12.53
CA LEU A 198 -1.38 -8.19 12.46
C LEU A 198 -0.86 -8.21 11.01
N ASP A 199 0.42 -7.97 10.85
CA ASP A 199 1.13 -8.30 9.60
C ASP A 199 1.50 -9.79 9.60
N LEU A 200 0.64 -10.60 8.98
CA LEU A 200 0.83 -12.05 8.90
C LEU A 200 2.03 -12.50 8.05
N ARG A 201 2.69 -11.59 7.35
CA ARG A 201 4.00 -11.87 6.74
C ARG A 201 5.11 -12.00 7.79
N ARG A 202 4.87 -11.53 9.02
CA ARG A 202 5.88 -11.42 10.07
C ARG A 202 5.39 -11.90 11.42
N LEU A 203 4.63 -13.01 11.43
CA LEU A 203 4.19 -13.63 12.68
C LEU A 203 5.39 -14.00 13.54
N ALA A 204 5.38 -13.64 14.82
CA ALA A 204 6.55 -13.70 15.68
C ALA A 204 6.38 -14.53 16.96
N ALA A 205 5.17 -14.55 17.53
CA ALA A 205 4.95 -15.23 18.79
C ALA A 205 3.52 -15.74 18.96
N PHE A 206 3.40 -16.81 19.73
CA PHE A 206 2.18 -17.28 20.38
C PHE A 206 2.18 -16.78 21.83
N VAL A 207 1.03 -16.33 22.32
CA VAL A 207 0.92 -15.68 23.64
C VAL A 207 -0.23 -16.31 24.43
N VAL A 208 0.02 -16.58 25.69
CA VAL A 208 -0.96 -17.06 26.67
C VAL A 208 -1.14 -15.99 27.75
N VAL A 209 -2.37 -15.51 27.93
CA VAL A 209 -2.71 -14.50 28.94
C VAL A 209 -3.68 -15.14 29.93
N PRO A 210 -3.32 -15.26 31.21
CA PRO A 210 -4.21 -15.82 32.23
C PRO A 210 -5.36 -14.84 32.54
N GLU A 211 -6.53 -15.38 32.80
CA GLU A 211 -7.70 -14.65 33.32
C GLU A 211 -8.06 -15.09 34.74
N THR A 212 -7.42 -16.15 35.20
CA THR A 212 -7.51 -16.66 36.57
C THR A 212 -6.10 -16.73 37.18
N PRO A 213 -5.95 -16.60 38.53
CA PRO A 213 -4.64 -16.49 39.18
C PRO A 213 -3.69 -17.63 38.88
N ASP A 214 -4.16 -18.85 38.87
CA ASP A 214 -3.38 -20.04 38.52
C ASP A 214 -4.02 -20.69 37.29
N SER A 215 -3.22 -20.78 36.25
CA SER A 215 -3.68 -21.29 34.97
C SER A 215 -2.64 -22.20 34.34
N GLU A 216 -3.11 -23.25 33.69
CA GLU A 216 -2.30 -24.10 32.84
C GLU A 216 -2.96 -24.25 31.49
N VAL A 217 -2.20 -24.18 30.41
CA VAL A 217 -2.69 -24.53 29.09
C VAL A 217 -1.77 -25.53 28.41
N LYS A 218 -2.35 -26.62 27.93
CA LYS A 218 -1.71 -27.60 27.07
C LYS A 218 -2.21 -27.39 25.65
N ILE A 219 -1.31 -27.06 24.71
CA ILE A 219 -1.58 -26.92 23.28
C ILE A 219 -1.07 -28.19 22.58
N GLU A 220 -1.96 -28.93 21.94
CA GLU A 220 -1.67 -30.16 21.21
C GLU A 220 -1.66 -29.93 19.69
N GLN A 221 -2.29 -28.88 19.22
CA GLN A 221 -2.28 -28.48 17.83
C GLN A 221 -2.32 -26.95 17.71
N LEU A 222 -1.41 -26.42 16.90
CA LEU A 222 -1.39 -25.02 16.45
C LEU A 222 -0.91 -25.04 15.00
N THR A 223 -1.84 -25.07 14.05
CA THR A 223 -1.52 -25.23 12.63
C THR A 223 -2.29 -24.22 11.80
N VAL A 224 -1.68 -23.76 10.71
CA VAL A 224 -2.38 -22.98 9.68
C VAL A 224 -2.54 -23.83 8.41
N GLU A 225 -3.66 -23.68 7.76
CA GLU A 225 -4.04 -24.45 6.56
C GLU A 225 -4.56 -23.52 5.47
N ARG A 226 -4.21 -23.83 4.21
CA ARG A 226 -4.71 -23.17 3.02
C ARG A 226 -5.83 -23.99 2.43
N THR A 227 -7.05 -23.44 2.42
CA THR A 227 -8.24 -24.08 1.85
C THR A 227 -8.79 -23.33 0.63
N ALA A 228 -8.21 -22.15 0.30
CA ALA A 228 -8.68 -21.31 -0.80
C ALA A 228 -8.67 -22.08 -2.14
N GLY A 229 -9.82 -22.11 -2.76
CA GLY A 229 -10.04 -22.73 -4.05
C GLY A 229 -9.51 -21.90 -5.24
N PRO A 230 -9.58 -22.45 -6.45
CA PRO A 230 -9.14 -21.75 -7.66
C PRO A 230 -9.99 -20.52 -7.95
N ARG A 231 -9.44 -19.59 -8.75
CA ARG A 231 -10.14 -18.40 -9.25
C ARG A 231 -11.50 -18.76 -9.88
N GLN A 232 -12.56 -18.06 -9.46
CA GLN A 232 -13.91 -18.28 -9.95
C GLN A 232 -14.33 -17.38 -11.11
N LYS A 233 -13.62 -16.26 -11.37
CA LYS A 233 -13.97 -15.29 -12.42
C LYS A 233 -12.82 -15.07 -13.38
N THR A 234 -13.15 -14.87 -14.67
CA THR A 234 -12.19 -14.39 -15.66
C THR A 234 -11.87 -12.92 -15.36
N PRO A 235 -10.58 -12.55 -15.20
CA PRO A 235 -10.19 -11.17 -14.97
C PRO A 235 -10.66 -10.26 -16.10
N GLY A 236 -11.18 -9.08 -15.73
CA GLY A 236 -11.62 -8.05 -16.66
C GLY A 236 -10.48 -7.21 -17.24
N CYS A 237 -10.85 -6.26 -18.11
CA CYS A 237 -9.97 -5.21 -18.62
C CYS A 237 -10.70 -3.86 -18.54
N GLY A 238 -9.98 -2.79 -18.25
CA GLY A 238 -10.52 -1.44 -18.18
C GLY A 238 -9.51 -0.37 -18.52
N PHE A 239 -10.01 0.85 -18.68
CA PHE A 239 -9.21 2.04 -18.97
C PHE A 239 -9.49 3.15 -17.98
N TRP A 240 -8.45 3.91 -17.60
CA TRP A 240 -8.60 5.27 -17.08
C TRP A 240 -8.87 6.25 -18.22
N VAL A 241 -9.73 7.25 -17.97
CA VAL A 241 -10.11 8.30 -18.92
C VAL A 241 -10.11 9.63 -18.18
N TRP A 242 -9.13 10.47 -18.47
CA TRP A 242 -8.95 11.75 -17.79
C TRP A 242 -9.70 12.91 -18.44
N GLU A 243 -10.03 12.79 -19.73
CA GLU A 243 -10.69 13.85 -20.51
C GLU A 243 -12.22 13.66 -20.52
N TYR A 244 -12.88 13.86 -19.36
CA TYR A 244 -14.34 13.69 -19.25
C TYR A 244 -15.12 14.57 -20.23
N ARG A 245 -14.67 15.81 -20.54
CA ARG A 245 -15.36 16.70 -21.48
C ARG A 245 -15.40 16.12 -22.90
N HIS A 246 -14.27 15.57 -23.33
CA HIS A 246 -14.20 14.87 -24.63
C HIS A 246 -15.06 13.61 -24.62
N THR A 247 -15.01 12.84 -23.56
CA THR A 247 -15.84 11.65 -23.39
C THR A 247 -17.34 11.95 -23.48
N LEU A 248 -17.78 12.99 -22.80
CA LEU A 248 -19.21 13.37 -22.81
C LEU A 248 -19.66 13.96 -24.14
N ALA A 249 -18.77 14.63 -24.89
CA ALA A 249 -19.07 15.12 -26.24
C ALA A 249 -19.08 13.97 -27.27
N HIS A 250 -18.29 12.90 -27.05
CA HIS A 250 -18.11 11.80 -28.02
C HIS A 250 -18.18 10.44 -27.33
N PRO A 251 -19.28 10.08 -26.63
CA PRO A 251 -19.37 8.88 -25.82
C PRO A 251 -19.14 7.59 -26.63
N GLU A 252 -19.62 7.55 -27.89
CA GLU A 252 -19.45 6.37 -28.73
C GLU A 252 -17.99 6.08 -29.11
N THR A 253 -17.12 7.09 -29.13
CA THR A 253 -15.68 6.88 -29.35
C THR A 253 -15.06 6.06 -28.23
N VAL A 254 -15.34 6.42 -26.98
CA VAL A 254 -14.80 5.76 -25.80
C VAL A 254 -15.42 4.37 -25.59
N LEU A 255 -16.76 4.27 -25.71
CA LEU A 255 -17.48 3.01 -25.62
C LEU A 255 -17.09 2.06 -26.74
N GLY A 256 -16.90 2.58 -27.96
CA GLY A 256 -16.42 1.84 -29.13
C GLY A 256 -15.01 1.29 -28.96
N ALA A 257 -14.10 2.07 -28.34
CA ALA A 257 -12.77 1.60 -28.00
C ALA A 257 -12.84 0.44 -27.00
N CYS A 258 -13.64 0.55 -25.93
CA CYS A 258 -13.85 -0.54 -25.00
C CYS A 258 -14.31 -1.82 -25.69
N ARG A 259 -15.33 -1.76 -26.53
CA ARG A 259 -15.82 -2.91 -27.30
C ARG A 259 -14.75 -3.49 -28.21
N ARG A 260 -14.02 -2.63 -28.95
CA ARG A 260 -12.96 -3.07 -29.88
C ARG A 260 -11.85 -3.84 -29.17
N TYR A 261 -11.48 -3.42 -27.96
CA TYR A 261 -10.35 -4.02 -27.24
C TYR A 261 -10.77 -5.00 -26.14
N GLY A 262 -12.07 -5.31 -26.03
CA GLY A 262 -12.60 -6.28 -25.07
C GLY A 262 -12.52 -5.82 -23.62
N CYS A 263 -12.56 -4.51 -23.39
CA CYS A 263 -12.55 -3.94 -22.03
C CYS A 263 -13.97 -3.61 -21.57
N GLY A 264 -14.34 -4.13 -20.40
CA GLY A 264 -15.68 -3.96 -19.83
C GLY A 264 -15.74 -2.92 -18.71
N ARG A 265 -14.69 -2.06 -18.56
CA ARG A 265 -14.65 -1.06 -17.48
C ARG A 265 -14.04 0.25 -17.95
N LEU A 266 -14.64 1.35 -17.49
CA LEU A 266 -14.15 2.71 -17.64
C LEU A 266 -14.10 3.41 -16.28
N LEU A 267 -13.02 4.16 -16.04
CA LEU A 267 -12.82 4.99 -14.87
C LEU A 267 -12.63 6.41 -15.36
N ILE A 268 -13.67 7.25 -15.22
CA ILE A 268 -13.77 8.55 -15.90
C ILE A 268 -13.68 9.67 -14.90
N GLN A 269 -12.78 10.62 -15.14
CA GLN A 269 -12.59 11.78 -14.26
C GLN A 269 -13.91 12.53 -14.04
N MET A 270 -14.19 12.88 -12.80
CA MET A 270 -15.39 13.68 -12.45
C MET A 270 -15.26 15.11 -12.97
N PRO A 271 -16.40 15.75 -13.30
CA PRO A 271 -16.45 17.18 -13.60
C PRO A 271 -15.92 18.01 -12.43
N ALA A 272 -15.41 19.19 -12.73
CA ALA A 272 -15.02 20.17 -11.73
C ALA A 272 -16.25 20.73 -10.99
N LEU A 273 -16.09 21.17 -9.74
CA LEU A 273 -17.22 21.71 -8.96
C LEU A 273 -17.87 22.93 -9.61
N GLU A 274 -17.09 23.74 -10.28
CA GLU A 274 -17.52 24.95 -11.02
C GLU A 274 -18.19 24.65 -12.37
N ASP A 275 -18.15 23.41 -12.84
CA ASP A 275 -18.80 23.05 -14.09
C ASP A 275 -20.33 23.19 -14.01
N ALA A 276 -20.93 23.54 -15.15
CA ALA A 276 -22.36 23.72 -15.26
C ALA A 276 -23.16 22.47 -14.86
N ALA A 277 -24.35 22.67 -14.30
CA ALA A 277 -25.23 21.57 -13.90
C ALA A 277 -25.53 20.60 -15.06
N SER A 278 -25.68 21.11 -16.29
CA SER A 278 -25.90 20.30 -17.50
C SER A 278 -24.75 19.32 -17.77
N LEU A 279 -23.50 19.70 -17.47
CA LEU A 279 -22.35 18.80 -17.64
C LEU A 279 -22.36 17.67 -16.59
N TRP A 280 -22.73 17.98 -15.34
CA TRP A 280 -22.93 16.99 -14.30
C TRP A 280 -24.07 16.01 -14.63
N GLU A 281 -25.17 16.50 -15.20
CA GLU A 281 -26.27 15.65 -15.68
C GLU A 281 -25.83 14.75 -16.85
N ALA A 282 -25.08 15.27 -17.83
CA ALA A 282 -24.51 14.48 -18.91
C ALA A 282 -23.57 13.40 -18.40
N TYR A 283 -22.75 13.73 -17.40
CA TYR A 283 -21.85 12.79 -16.72
C TYR A 283 -22.63 11.68 -16.00
N ALA A 284 -23.65 12.05 -15.23
CA ALA A 284 -24.52 11.10 -14.54
C ALA A 284 -25.28 10.19 -15.52
N HIS A 285 -25.74 10.76 -16.65
CA HIS A 285 -26.36 9.97 -17.72
C HIS A 285 -25.37 8.95 -18.28
N PHE A 286 -24.15 9.35 -18.62
CA PHE A 286 -23.12 8.44 -19.11
C PHE A 286 -22.84 7.29 -18.13
N LEU A 287 -22.60 7.60 -16.84
CA LEU A 287 -22.32 6.58 -15.83
C LEU A 287 -23.47 5.58 -15.66
N SER A 288 -24.72 6.04 -15.81
CA SER A 288 -25.91 5.20 -15.61
C SER A 288 -26.31 4.39 -16.84
N THR A 289 -25.89 4.79 -18.05
CA THR A 289 -26.27 4.12 -19.32
C THR A 289 -25.15 3.26 -19.92
N ALA A 290 -23.88 3.48 -19.58
CA ALA A 290 -22.77 2.61 -20.02
C ALA A 290 -22.98 1.13 -19.67
N PRO A 291 -23.59 0.76 -18.52
CA PRO A 291 -23.92 -0.64 -18.21
C PRO A 291 -24.86 -1.30 -19.21
N ASP A 292 -25.75 -0.56 -19.89
CA ASP A 292 -26.65 -1.09 -20.93
C ASP A 292 -25.85 -1.59 -22.15
N GLN A 293 -24.60 -1.13 -22.30
CA GLN A 293 -23.66 -1.58 -23.33
C GLN A 293 -22.63 -2.59 -22.79
N GLY A 294 -22.84 -3.14 -21.59
CA GLY A 294 -21.93 -4.10 -20.95
C GLY A 294 -20.64 -3.48 -20.40
N ILE A 295 -20.60 -2.16 -20.19
CA ILE A 295 -19.42 -1.44 -19.71
C ILE A 295 -19.72 -0.84 -18.32
N GLU A 296 -18.99 -1.28 -17.30
CA GLU A 296 -19.01 -0.68 -15.97
C GLU A 296 -18.29 0.68 -16.00
N ALA A 297 -19.01 1.76 -15.71
CA ALA A 297 -18.42 3.09 -15.61
C ALA A 297 -18.35 3.56 -14.16
N PHE A 298 -17.13 3.85 -13.69
CA PHE A 298 -16.84 4.44 -12.38
C PHE A 298 -16.54 5.92 -12.52
N ALA A 299 -17.00 6.70 -11.57
CA ALA A 299 -16.49 8.05 -11.37
C ALA A 299 -15.06 7.97 -10.86
N LEU A 300 -14.16 8.83 -11.36
CA LEU A 300 -12.76 8.89 -10.96
C LEU A 300 -12.44 10.28 -10.43
N ASP A 301 -11.81 10.36 -9.28
CA ASP A 301 -11.25 11.62 -8.77
C ASP A 301 -10.11 11.33 -7.81
N GLY A 302 -9.27 12.33 -7.58
CA GLY A 302 -8.19 12.25 -6.60
C GLY A 302 -7.38 13.54 -6.62
N ASP A 303 -7.17 14.10 -5.44
CA ASP A 303 -6.32 15.27 -5.23
C ASP A 303 -5.43 14.95 -4.01
N PRO A 304 -4.10 15.00 -4.12
CA PRO A 304 -3.21 14.81 -2.98
C PRO A 304 -3.57 15.68 -1.78
N GLU A 305 -3.98 16.94 -2.01
CA GLU A 305 -4.37 17.88 -0.97
C GLU A 305 -5.65 17.46 -0.22
N ALA A 306 -6.40 16.48 -0.72
CA ALA A 306 -7.58 15.97 -0.03
C ALA A 306 -7.27 15.40 1.38
N ILE A 307 -6.02 15.04 1.67
CA ILE A 307 -5.63 14.60 3.03
C ILE A 307 -5.54 15.77 4.01
N HIS A 308 -5.41 17.01 3.53
CA HIS A 308 -5.41 18.22 4.34
C HIS A 308 -6.78 18.93 4.30
N THR A 309 -7.43 18.94 3.13
CA THR A 309 -8.69 19.64 2.86
C THR A 309 -9.67 18.72 2.11
N PRO A 310 -10.31 17.75 2.79
CA PRO A 310 -11.20 16.76 2.15
C PRO A 310 -12.52 17.35 1.64
N GLU A 311 -12.87 18.59 2.02
CA GLU A 311 -14.19 19.19 1.79
C GLU A 311 -14.53 19.29 0.31
N ALA A 312 -13.57 19.63 -0.54
CA ALA A 312 -13.79 19.76 -1.99
C ALA A 312 -14.17 18.41 -2.62
N LEU A 313 -13.42 17.34 -2.28
CA LEU A 313 -13.70 15.99 -2.75
C LEU A 313 -15.03 15.46 -2.20
N LEU A 314 -15.29 15.64 -0.92
CA LEU A 314 -16.57 15.29 -0.30
C LEU A 314 -17.75 16.02 -0.95
N HIS A 315 -17.57 17.28 -1.34
CA HIS A 315 -18.62 18.04 -2.03
C HIS A 315 -18.88 17.47 -3.43
N LYS A 316 -17.83 17.11 -4.19
CA LYS A 316 -17.99 16.43 -5.48
C LYS A 316 -18.76 15.11 -5.33
N VAL A 317 -18.41 14.29 -4.35
CA VAL A 317 -19.09 13.00 -4.11
C VAL A 317 -20.57 13.20 -3.77
N ARG A 318 -20.90 14.16 -2.90
CA ARG A 318 -22.30 14.47 -2.57
C ARG A 318 -23.07 15.00 -3.77
N ARG A 319 -22.46 15.85 -4.58
CA ARG A 319 -23.07 16.36 -5.83
C ARG A 319 -23.32 15.22 -6.81
N LEU A 320 -22.32 14.34 -7.02
CA LEU A 320 -22.47 13.16 -7.89
C LEU A 320 -23.65 12.29 -7.45
N ARG A 321 -23.74 11.99 -6.15
CA ARG A 321 -24.87 11.22 -5.61
C ARG A 321 -26.21 11.90 -5.86
N ALA A 322 -26.26 13.23 -5.70
CA ALA A 322 -27.50 13.98 -5.92
C ALA A 322 -27.98 13.88 -7.38
N VAL A 323 -27.08 14.02 -8.36
CA VAL A 323 -27.44 13.90 -9.79
C VAL A 323 -27.68 12.45 -10.23
N LEU A 324 -27.15 11.46 -9.50
CA LEU A 324 -27.38 10.04 -9.74
C LEU A 324 -28.55 9.46 -8.94
N ALA A 325 -29.27 10.29 -8.17
CA ALA A 325 -30.37 9.80 -7.34
C ALA A 325 -31.39 9.01 -8.18
N GLY A 326 -31.71 7.78 -7.72
CA GLY A 326 -32.61 6.86 -8.43
C GLY A 326 -32.02 6.17 -9.66
N ARG A 327 -30.77 6.42 -10.02
CA ARG A 327 -30.06 5.75 -11.13
C ARG A 327 -29.10 4.68 -10.59
N ARG A 328 -28.86 3.63 -11.38
CA ARG A 328 -27.80 2.65 -11.09
C ARG A 328 -26.45 3.20 -11.58
N TRP A 329 -25.42 3.03 -10.78
CA TRP A 329 -24.04 3.34 -11.14
C TRP A 329 -23.06 2.41 -10.42
N ALA A 330 -21.87 2.24 -10.96
CA ALA A 330 -20.94 1.22 -10.48
C ALA A 330 -20.25 1.63 -9.18
N GLY A 331 -19.74 2.86 -9.11
CA GLY A 331 -18.99 3.33 -7.96
C GLY A 331 -18.11 4.53 -8.26
N ILE A 332 -17.28 4.84 -7.28
CA ILE A 332 -16.21 5.84 -7.40
C ILE A 332 -14.85 5.16 -7.22
N GLN A 333 -13.88 5.57 -8.02
CA GLN A 333 -12.48 5.26 -7.79
C GLN A 333 -11.77 6.52 -7.31
N LEU A 334 -11.01 6.39 -6.22
CA LEU A 334 -10.19 7.44 -5.67
C LEU A 334 -8.72 7.20 -6.01
N ASP A 335 -8.13 8.15 -6.73
CA ASP A 335 -6.71 8.17 -7.08
C ASP A 335 -6.00 9.28 -6.30
N ILE A 336 -6.09 9.20 -4.97
CA ILE A 336 -5.41 10.13 -4.07
C ILE A 336 -3.98 9.68 -3.91
N GLU A 337 -3.04 10.50 -4.34
CA GLU A 337 -1.61 10.25 -4.29
C GLU A 337 -0.91 11.14 -3.23
N PRO A 338 -1.17 10.89 -1.93
CA PRO A 338 -0.74 11.81 -0.87
C PRO A 338 0.79 11.88 -0.74
N TYR A 339 1.51 10.89 -1.24
CA TYR A 339 2.97 10.86 -1.28
C TYR A 339 3.58 11.89 -2.25
N LEU A 340 2.76 12.59 -3.06
CA LEU A 340 3.20 13.76 -3.81
C LEU A 340 3.36 15.00 -2.93
N LEU A 341 2.81 14.96 -1.71
CA LEU A 341 2.97 16.03 -0.73
C LEU A 341 4.28 15.86 0.04
N ALA A 342 4.98 16.93 0.21
CA ALA A 342 6.31 16.94 0.82
C ALA A 342 6.34 16.49 2.29
N ASP A 343 5.25 16.69 3.02
CA ASP A 343 5.09 16.36 4.43
C ASP A 343 4.54 14.95 4.70
N PHE A 344 4.17 14.21 3.66
CA PHE A 344 3.49 12.93 3.82
C PHE A 344 4.33 11.88 4.58
N PHE A 345 5.65 11.85 4.36
CA PHE A 345 6.55 10.86 4.96
C PHE A 345 7.27 11.34 6.23
N VAL A 346 6.98 12.53 6.72
CA VAL A 346 7.66 13.08 7.91
C VAL A 346 7.31 12.26 9.16
N ASP A 347 6.07 11.81 9.25
CA ASP A 347 5.57 10.94 10.33
C ASP A 347 4.36 10.10 9.88
N GLU A 348 3.78 9.34 10.81
CA GLU A 348 2.58 8.53 10.53
C GLU A 348 1.29 9.37 10.37
N THR A 349 1.32 10.68 10.60
CA THR A 349 0.12 11.54 10.58
C THR A 349 -0.45 11.65 9.17
N GLY A 350 0.41 11.77 8.16
CA GLY A 350 0.02 11.79 6.74
C GLY A 350 -0.77 10.54 6.34
N LEU A 351 -0.26 9.37 6.72
CA LEU A 351 -0.93 8.09 6.50
C LEU A 351 -2.27 8.01 7.25
N GLY A 352 -2.32 8.50 8.49
CA GLY A 352 -3.55 8.56 9.28
C GLY A 352 -4.62 9.44 8.62
N ARG A 353 -4.24 10.63 8.13
CA ARG A 353 -5.15 11.54 7.39
C ARG A 353 -5.66 10.90 6.10
N TYR A 354 -4.78 10.26 5.33
CA TYR A 354 -5.18 9.55 4.11
C TYR A 354 -6.27 8.52 4.40
N LEU A 355 -6.08 7.65 5.39
CA LEU A 355 -7.08 6.64 5.75
C LEU A 355 -8.38 7.26 6.28
N ALA A 356 -8.31 8.40 6.97
CA ALA A 356 -9.48 9.12 7.43
C ALA A 356 -10.32 9.69 6.27
N VAL A 357 -9.67 10.19 5.21
CA VAL A 357 -10.36 10.64 4.00
C VAL A 357 -11.10 9.49 3.32
N LEU A 358 -10.46 8.33 3.16
CA LEU A 358 -11.12 7.14 2.59
C LEU A 358 -12.39 6.77 3.37
N GLU A 359 -12.31 6.81 4.69
CA GLU A 359 -13.47 6.51 5.56
C GLU A 359 -14.58 7.55 5.41
N GLN A 360 -14.25 8.84 5.34
CA GLN A 360 -15.22 9.91 5.12
C GLN A 360 -15.94 9.77 3.76
N ILE A 361 -15.21 9.41 2.70
CA ILE A 361 -15.81 9.16 1.39
C ILE A 361 -16.70 7.91 1.44
N ARG A 362 -16.25 6.83 2.08
CA ARG A 362 -17.09 5.64 2.28
C ARG A 362 -18.40 5.96 2.97
N GLN A 363 -18.35 6.76 4.03
CA GLN A 363 -19.56 7.25 4.72
C GLN A 363 -20.42 8.13 3.80
N ALA A 364 -19.80 9.02 3.02
CA ALA A 364 -20.52 9.87 2.07
C ALA A 364 -21.19 9.09 0.93
N LEU A 365 -20.73 7.88 0.59
CA LEU A 365 -21.40 7.00 -0.38
C LEU A 365 -22.64 6.31 0.17
N GLU A 366 -22.82 6.23 1.49
CA GLU A 366 -23.98 5.61 2.17
C GLU A 366 -24.34 4.21 1.66
N GLY A 367 -23.35 3.44 1.22
CA GLY A 367 -23.54 2.09 0.66
C GLY A 367 -24.24 2.03 -0.72
N GLN A 368 -24.47 3.17 -1.39
CA GLN A 368 -25.17 3.22 -2.68
C GLN A 368 -24.28 2.83 -3.85
N ALA A 369 -22.94 2.85 -3.68
CA ALA A 369 -21.97 2.60 -4.71
C ALA A 369 -20.69 2.01 -4.13
N ARG A 370 -19.91 1.32 -4.96
CA ARG A 370 -18.61 0.76 -4.56
C ARG A 370 -17.55 1.85 -4.42
N LEU A 371 -16.70 1.69 -3.43
CA LEU A 371 -15.47 2.45 -3.26
C LEU A 371 -14.29 1.66 -3.81
N SER A 372 -13.71 2.10 -4.92
CA SER A 372 -12.44 1.64 -5.48
C SER A 372 -11.34 2.61 -5.08
N VAL A 373 -10.15 2.11 -4.73
CA VAL A 373 -9.02 2.96 -4.32
C VAL A 373 -7.79 2.59 -5.10
N VAL A 374 -7.13 3.57 -5.69
CA VAL A 374 -5.82 3.39 -6.35
C VAL A 374 -4.72 3.48 -5.30
N ILE A 375 -3.79 2.54 -5.33
CA ILE A 375 -2.61 2.55 -4.46
C ILE A 375 -1.33 2.22 -5.25
N PRO A 376 -0.20 2.78 -4.87
CA PRO A 376 1.07 2.30 -5.38
C PRO A 376 1.42 0.94 -4.74
N PHE A 377 2.09 0.06 -5.50
CA PHE A 377 2.47 -1.26 -5.02
C PHE A 377 3.33 -1.23 -3.75
N TRP A 378 4.14 -0.18 -3.57
CA TRP A 378 5.04 -0.04 -2.44
C TRP A 378 4.37 0.37 -1.10
N PHE A 379 3.05 0.60 -1.08
CA PHE A 379 2.30 0.71 0.18
C PHE A 379 2.34 -0.59 1.00
N THR A 380 2.82 -1.68 0.44
CA THR A 380 3.17 -2.90 1.20
C THR A 380 4.38 -2.74 2.12
N ALA A 381 5.28 -1.79 1.80
CA ALA A 381 6.47 -1.49 2.60
C ALA A 381 6.21 -0.35 3.61
N GLN A 382 5.25 0.53 3.34
CA GLN A 382 4.85 1.58 4.28
C GLN A 382 3.95 1.00 5.35
N THR A 383 4.19 1.38 6.61
CA THR A 383 3.41 0.86 7.73
C THR A 383 2.80 1.98 8.56
N LEU A 384 1.59 1.75 9.03
CA LEU A 384 0.95 2.55 10.07
C LEU A 384 0.75 1.65 11.29
N ARG A 385 1.31 2.03 12.42
CA ARG A 385 1.31 1.21 13.65
C ARG A 385 1.82 -0.22 13.42
N GLY A 386 2.79 -0.36 12.50
CA GLY A 386 3.42 -1.64 12.16
C GLY A 386 2.65 -2.52 11.18
N ARG A 387 1.49 -2.09 10.69
CA ARG A 387 0.71 -2.80 9.68
C ARG A 387 0.86 -2.15 8.31
N PRO A 388 1.03 -2.92 7.22
CA PRO A 388 1.15 -2.37 5.87
C PRO A 388 -0.05 -1.50 5.48
N VAL A 389 0.23 -0.33 4.92
CA VAL A 389 -0.81 0.61 4.48
C VAL A 389 -1.67 0.00 3.39
N ALA A 390 -1.06 -0.73 2.43
CA ALA A 390 -1.80 -1.44 1.40
C ALA A 390 -2.89 -2.35 1.99
N PHE A 391 -2.56 -3.15 3.02
CA PHE A 391 -3.52 -4.05 3.66
C PHE A 391 -4.64 -3.28 4.38
N THR A 392 -4.28 -2.14 4.99
CA THR A 392 -5.25 -1.28 5.66
C THR A 392 -6.23 -0.63 4.68
N VAL A 393 -5.78 -0.33 3.45
CA VAL A 393 -6.65 0.15 2.36
C VAL A 393 -7.56 -0.96 1.85
N LEU A 394 -7.03 -2.17 1.61
CA LEU A 394 -7.84 -3.32 1.19
C LEU A 394 -8.99 -3.64 2.16
N ASP A 395 -8.80 -3.40 3.46
CA ASP A 395 -9.87 -3.59 4.46
C ASP A 395 -10.98 -2.53 4.38
N ARG A 396 -10.69 -1.38 3.77
CA ARG A 396 -11.59 -0.21 3.74
C ARG A 396 -12.25 0.00 2.38
N ALA A 397 -11.68 -0.54 1.32
CA ALA A 397 -12.19 -0.43 -0.04
C ALA A 397 -13.02 -1.66 -0.43
N ASP A 398 -13.98 -1.49 -1.34
CA ASP A 398 -14.71 -2.60 -1.94
C ASP A 398 -13.87 -3.28 -3.04
N GLU A 399 -12.91 -2.57 -3.60
CA GLU A 399 -11.87 -3.05 -4.51
C GLU A 399 -10.68 -2.10 -4.54
N VAL A 400 -9.52 -2.59 -4.96
CA VAL A 400 -8.29 -1.79 -5.05
C VAL A 400 -7.68 -1.92 -6.44
N ALA A 401 -7.21 -0.80 -7.00
CA ALA A 401 -6.37 -0.78 -8.19
C ALA A 401 -4.91 -0.50 -7.77
N VAL A 402 -3.98 -1.31 -8.25
CA VAL A 402 -2.56 -1.19 -7.93
C VAL A 402 -1.83 -0.61 -9.12
N MET A 403 -1.18 0.51 -8.93
CA MET A 403 -0.22 1.05 -9.89
C MET A 403 1.01 0.12 -9.95
N SER A 404 0.89 -0.95 -10.72
CA SER A 404 1.89 -2.01 -10.87
C SER A 404 2.74 -1.86 -12.12
N TYR A 405 2.90 -0.64 -12.59
CA TYR A 405 3.56 -0.24 -13.84
C TYR A 405 4.92 -0.90 -14.05
N ARG A 406 4.91 -2.04 -14.71
CA ARG A 406 6.07 -2.80 -15.14
C ARG A 406 5.81 -3.39 -16.52
N THR A 407 6.81 -3.32 -17.38
CA THR A 407 6.77 -3.92 -18.72
C THR A 407 7.17 -5.40 -18.70
N ARG A 408 7.79 -5.85 -17.62
CA ARG A 408 8.22 -7.25 -17.42
C ARG A 408 7.28 -7.97 -16.45
N LEU A 409 6.81 -9.14 -16.86
CA LEU A 409 5.86 -9.95 -16.10
C LEU A 409 6.41 -10.43 -14.75
N ASP A 410 7.67 -10.84 -14.71
CA ASP A 410 8.34 -11.30 -13.49
C ASP A 410 8.43 -10.19 -12.44
N GLU A 411 8.75 -8.97 -12.84
CA GLU A 411 8.79 -7.80 -11.97
C GLU A 411 7.39 -7.42 -11.48
N LEU A 412 6.40 -7.39 -12.39
CA LEU A 412 5.01 -7.11 -12.03
C LEU A 412 4.49 -8.09 -10.98
N ARG A 413 4.71 -9.39 -11.17
CA ARG A 413 4.32 -10.43 -10.21
C ARG A 413 5.00 -10.24 -8.86
N ALA A 414 6.31 -9.97 -8.86
CA ALA A 414 7.07 -9.80 -7.62
C ALA A 414 6.55 -8.64 -6.75
N ILE A 415 6.20 -7.50 -7.37
CA ILE A 415 5.73 -6.32 -6.64
C ILE A 415 4.26 -6.38 -6.21
N THR A 416 3.45 -7.25 -6.80
CA THR A 416 2.01 -7.36 -6.51
C THR A 416 1.62 -8.56 -5.67
N GLU A 417 2.53 -9.52 -5.49
CA GLU A 417 2.31 -10.80 -4.82
C GLU A 417 1.64 -10.64 -3.44
N ASP A 418 2.20 -9.81 -2.57
CA ASP A 418 1.68 -9.66 -1.20
C ASP A 418 0.30 -8.98 -1.16
N ILE A 419 0.02 -8.07 -2.10
CA ILE A 419 -1.29 -7.42 -2.21
C ILE A 419 -2.35 -8.43 -2.66
N LEU A 420 -2.02 -9.24 -3.66
CA LEU A 420 -2.91 -10.28 -4.17
C LEU A 420 -3.19 -11.36 -3.10
N ARG A 421 -2.16 -11.82 -2.40
CA ARG A 421 -2.31 -12.77 -1.28
C ARG A 421 -3.19 -12.22 -0.17
N TYR A 422 -3.01 -10.94 0.17
CA TYR A 422 -3.87 -10.30 1.16
C TYR A 422 -5.31 -10.14 0.64
N GLY A 423 -5.47 -9.74 -0.62
CA GLY A 423 -6.78 -9.70 -1.29
C GLY A 423 -7.50 -11.05 -1.30
N ASP A 424 -6.77 -12.15 -1.56
CA ASP A 424 -7.31 -13.52 -1.47
C ASP A 424 -7.85 -13.81 -0.07
N LEU A 425 -7.08 -13.44 0.96
CA LEU A 425 -7.42 -13.71 2.35
C LEU A 425 -8.65 -12.92 2.82
N VAL A 426 -8.77 -11.65 2.45
CA VAL A 426 -9.87 -10.77 2.91
C VAL A 426 -11.05 -10.72 1.93
N GLY A 427 -10.90 -11.30 0.73
CA GLY A 427 -11.94 -11.32 -0.30
C GLY A 427 -12.07 -9.99 -1.06
N THR A 428 -11.08 -9.10 -1.00
CA THR A 428 -11.09 -7.80 -1.69
C THR A 428 -10.53 -7.95 -3.09
N PRO A 429 -11.30 -7.61 -4.16
CA PRO A 429 -10.83 -7.63 -5.54
C PRO A 429 -9.68 -6.66 -5.79
N VAL A 430 -8.68 -7.10 -6.55
CA VAL A 430 -7.48 -6.33 -6.88
C VAL A 430 -7.36 -6.21 -8.40
N TRP A 431 -7.26 -4.98 -8.88
CA TRP A 431 -6.95 -4.66 -10.26
C TRP A 431 -5.48 -4.29 -10.38
N LEU A 432 -4.78 -4.81 -11.40
CA LEU A 432 -3.39 -4.45 -11.67
C LEU A 432 -3.31 -3.50 -12.86
N ALA A 433 -2.43 -2.50 -12.80
CA ALA A 433 -2.37 -1.46 -13.81
C ALA A 433 -1.09 -1.51 -14.64
N LEU A 434 -1.23 -1.21 -15.94
CA LEU A 434 -0.13 -0.96 -16.88
C LEU A 434 -0.15 0.50 -17.33
N GLU A 435 1.03 1.05 -17.58
CA GLU A 435 1.21 2.42 -18.06
C GLU A 435 1.46 2.44 -19.57
N THR A 436 0.83 3.39 -20.29
CA THR A 436 0.99 3.57 -21.74
C THR A 436 1.41 4.97 -22.13
N GLN A 437 1.38 5.93 -21.20
CA GLN A 437 1.88 7.28 -21.46
C GLN A 437 3.42 7.34 -21.42
N PRO A 438 4.06 8.25 -22.16
CA PRO A 438 5.49 8.50 -22.02
C PRO A 438 5.84 8.99 -20.61
N LEU A 439 6.81 8.37 -19.98
CA LEU A 439 7.34 8.81 -18.69
C LEU A 439 8.72 9.47 -18.87
N PRO A 440 9.07 10.47 -18.08
CA PRO A 440 10.41 11.04 -18.09
C PRO A 440 11.41 10.10 -17.39
N VAL A 441 12.70 10.32 -17.65
CA VAL A 441 13.78 9.72 -16.84
C VAL A 441 13.83 10.46 -15.50
N GLU A 442 13.84 9.73 -14.40
CA GLU A 442 14.00 10.28 -13.07
C GLU A 442 15.36 9.88 -12.47
N ARG A 443 16.05 10.85 -11.88
CA ARG A 443 17.31 10.64 -11.17
C ARG A 443 17.12 10.99 -9.71
N HIS A 444 17.29 10.00 -8.85
CA HIS A 444 17.09 10.10 -7.41
C HIS A 444 18.41 10.18 -6.69
N VAL A 445 18.52 11.10 -5.75
CA VAL A 445 19.63 11.25 -4.82
C VAL A 445 19.07 11.11 -3.41
N VAL A 446 19.47 10.06 -2.72
CA VAL A 446 19.06 9.81 -1.33
C VAL A 446 20.20 10.19 -0.40
N LEU A 447 19.91 11.10 0.50
CA LEU A 447 20.83 11.60 1.51
C LEU A 447 20.34 11.16 2.90
N LYS A 448 21.30 10.74 3.76
CA LYS A 448 21.01 10.39 5.15
C LYS A 448 21.74 11.36 6.08
N SER A 449 21.12 11.63 7.22
CA SER A 449 21.74 12.43 8.29
C SER A 449 23.12 11.85 8.67
N GLU A 450 24.13 12.70 8.75
CA GLU A 450 25.51 12.34 9.09
C GLU A 450 25.99 13.20 10.26
N PRO A 451 26.23 12.62 11.44
CA PRO A 451 26.65 13.40 12.61
C PRO A 451 28.09 13.93 12.50
N ARG A 452 28.89 13.41 11.56
CA ARG A 452 30.30 13.80 11.39
C ARG A 452 30.46 14.71 10.20
N HIS A 453 30.72 15.99 10.45
CA HIS A 453 30.98 17.00 9.45
C HIS A 453 31.97 16.55 8.34
N THR A 454 33.06 15.85 8.73
CA THR A 454 34.11 15.42 7.79
C THR A 454 33.65 14.40 6.75
N LEU A 455 32.52 13.73 6.99
CA LEU A 455 31.94 12.71 6.12
C LEU A 455 30.71 13.23 5.36
N ALA A 456 30.28 14.46 5.62
CA ALA A 456 29.11 15.03 4.97
C ALA A 456 29.42 15.51 3.55
N ASP A 457 28.48 15.23 2.64
CA ASP A 457 28.52 15.65 1.23
C ASP A 457 27.57 16.83 0.97
N ALA A 458 26.64 17.08 1.90
CA ALA A 458 25.61 18.11 1.80
C ALA A 458 25.25 18.65 3.18
N TYR A 459 24.59 19.80 3.20
CA TYR A 459 24.07 20.39 4.43
C TYR A 459 22.80 21.20 4.17
N VAL A 460 21.99 21.38 5.22
CA VAL A 460 20.88 22.31 5.21
C VAL A 460 21.32 23.60 5.89
N ASP A 461 21.03 24.75 5.26
CA ASP A 461 21.45 26.06 5.74
C ASP A 461 20.78 26.46 7.09
N GLN A 462 21.24 27.54 7.71
CA GLN A 462 20.73 28.02 9.01
C GLN A 462 19.23 28.38 8.99
N THR A 463 18.64 28.63 7.81
CA THR A 463 17.20 28.89 7.70
C THR A 463 16.38 27.59 7.74
N GLY A 464 17.03 26.45 7.58
CA GLY A 464 16.37 25.14 7.46
C GLY A 464 15.63 24.93 6.12
N GLN A 465 15.80 25.84 5.16
CA GLN A 465 15.02 25.85 3.91
C GLN A 465 15.82 25.54 2.65
N ARG A 466 17.15 25.43 2.74
CA ARG A 466 18.01 25.18 1.58
C ARG A 466 18.93 24.00 1.84
N LEU A 467 18.76 22.96 1.07
CA LEU A 467 19.71 21.86 0.98
C LEU A 467 20.81 22.26 -0.02
N VAL A 468 22.04 22.27 0.44
CA VAL A 468 23.24 22.58 -0.37
C VAL A 468 24.00 21.30 -0.61
N LEU A 469 24.08 20.87 -1.87
CA LEU A 469 24.70 19.62 -2.29
C LEU A 469 26.21 19.79 -2.55
N ARG A 470 26.91 20.22 -1.53
CA ARG A 470 28.38 20.32 -1.51
C ARG A 470 28.88 20.15 -0.09
N ARG A 471 30.17 19.88 0.04
CA ARG A 471 30.80 19.72 1.35
C ARG A 471 30.52 20.92 2.25
N PRO A 472 30.00 20.68 3.48
CA PRO A 472 29.63 21.76 4.38
C PRO A 472 30.85 22.56 4.88
N PRO A 473 30.69 23.86 5.16
CA PRO A 473 31.67 24.62 5.92
C PRO A 473 31.77 24.07 7.36
N ALA A 474 32.93 24.26 8.01
CA ALA A 474 33.16 23.83 9.39
C ALA A 474 32.45 24.75 10.39
N THR A 475 31.11 24.77 10.39
CA THR A 475 30.24 25.51 11.30
C THR A 475 29.36 24.57 12.10
N GLU A 476 29.11 24.85 13.39
CA GLU A 476 28.43 23.92 14.30
C GLU A 476 26.89 23.87 14.15
N ASP A 477 26.28 24.87 13.51
CA ASP A 477 24.80 25.02 13.49
C ASP A 477 24.11 24.53 12.20
N LEU A 478 24.72 23.58 11.49
CA LEU A 478 24.17 23.05 10.25
C LEU A 478 23.75 21.57 10.41
N ALA A 479 22.63 21.19 9.80
CA ALA A 479 22.28 19.79 9.66
C ALA A 479 23.07 19.19 8.48
N TRP A 480 23.85 18.17 8.76
CA TRP A 480 24.73 17.54 7.80
C TRP A 480 24.13 16.25 7.24
N PHE A 481 24.36 16.04 5.96
CA PHE A 481 23.87 14.87 5.24
C PHE A 481 24.97 14.25 4.39
N ARG A 482 24.88 12.94 4.21
CA ARG A 482 25.74 12.17 3.33
C ARG A 482 24.92 11.53 2.23
N VAL A 483 25.41 11.57 1.00
CA VAL A 483 24.81 10.83 -0.11
C VAL A 483 24.91 9.33 0.17
N HIS A 484 23.76 8.69 0.26
CA HIS A 484 23.67 7.26 0.52
C HIS A 484 23.69 6.47 -0.78
N HIS A 485 22.91 6.87 -1.79
CA HIS A 485 22.92 6.28 -3.11
C HIS A 485 22.26 7.18 -4.15
N HIS A 486 22.52 6.86 -5.41
CA HIS A 486 21.86 7.41 -6.58
C HIS A 486 21.09 6.30 -7.29
N THR A 487 19.92 6.62 -7.84
CA THR A 487 19.12 5.69 -8.64
C THR A 487 18.56 6.40 -9.86
N THR A 488 18.65 5.74 -11.03
CA THR A 488 18.00 6.23 -12.25
C THR A 488 16.84 5.31 -12.59
N VAL A 489 15.64 5.90 -12.65
CA VAL A 489 14.44 5.19 -13.09
C VAL A 489 14.30 5.38 -14.60
N ARG A 490 14.37 4.26 -15.32
CA ARG A 490 14.26 4.25 -16.79
C ARG A 490 12.83 3.95 -17.20
N PRO A 491 12.20 4.82 -18.02
CA PRO A 491 10.81 4.68 -18.42
C PRO A 491 10.48 3.35 -19.08
N GLU A 492 11.40 2.78 -19.85
CA GLU A 492 11.17 1.54 -20.62
C GLU A 492 10.81 0.33 -19.74
N ARG A 493 11.14 0.40 -18.44
CA ARG A 493 10.75 -0.63 -17.47
C ARG A 493 9.35 -0.41 -16.88
N LEU A 494 8.82 0.79 -17.02
CA LEU A 494 7.59 1.23 -16.38
C LEU A 494 6.43 1.36 -17.35
N THR A 495 6.68 1.89 -18.55
CA THR A 495 5.64 2.21 -19.53
C THR A 495 5.82 1.47 -20.84
N PHE A 496 4.67 1.19 -21.49
CA PHE A 496 4.59 0.66 -22.84
C PHE A 496 4.60 1.77 -23.90
N ALA A 497 4.85 3.04 -23.53
CA ALA A 497 5.04 4.12 -24.51
C ALA A 497 6.13 3.75 -25.52
N GLY A 498 5.83 3.97 -26.81
CA GLY A 498 6.73 3.56 -27.91
C GLY A 498 6.65 2.08 -28.31
N GLN A 499 5.85 1.27 -27.62
CA GLN A 499 5.53 -0.09 -28.02
C GLN A 499 4.22 -0.11 -28.83
N THR A 500 3.66 -1.30 -29.12
CA THR A 500 2.43 -1.46 -29.88
C THR A 500 1.25 -1.83 -28.99
N ARG A 501 0.01 -1.54 -29.42
CA ARG A 501 -1.20 -2.02 -28.75
C ARG A 501 -1.24 -3.54 -28.63
N THR A 502 -0.73 -4.23 -29.65
CA THR A 502 -0.58 -5.69 -29.63
C THR A 502 0.30 -6.17 -28.49
N GLN A 503 1.43 -5.48 -28.20
CA GLN A 503 2.32 -5.83 -27.07
C GLN A 503 1.65 -5.57 -25.72
N VAL A 504 0.93 -4.46 -25.55
CA VAL A 504 0.15 -4.20 -24.32
C VAL A 504 -0.89 -5.31 -24.09
N ARG A 505 -1.64 -5.68 -25.13
CA ARG A 505 -2.65 -6.76 -25.03
C ARG A 505 -2.02 -8.11 -24.72
N ALA A 506 -0.86 -8.41 -25.29
CA ALA A 506 -0.10 -9.62 -24.98
C ALA A 506 0.36 -9.63 -23.51
N ALA A 507 0.82 -8.48 -22.98
CA ALA A 507 1.17 -8.34 -21.57
C ALA A 507 -0.04 -8.56 -20.65
N VAL A 508 -1.19 -7.95 -20.95
CA VAL A 508 -2.47 -8.19 -20.23
C VAL A 508 -2.81 -9.68 -20.22
N ALA A 509 -2.78 -10.33 -21.39
CA ALA A 509 -3.08 -11.76 -21.50
C ALA A 509 -2.10 -12.63 -20.71
N ALA A 510 -0.81 -12.29 -20.72
CA ALA A 510 0.23 -13.01 -19.97
C ALA A 510 0.02 -12.90 -18.45
N VAL A 511 -0.34 -11.71 -17.93
CA VAL A 511 -0.68 -11.53 -16.51
C VAL A 511 -1.89 -12.36 -16.14
N VAL A 512 -2.98 -12.26 -16.92
CA VAL A 512 -4.23 -13.00 -16.68
C VAL A 512 -4.01 -14.52 -16.69
N ALA A 513 -3.15 -15.02 -17.57
CA ALA A 513 -2.84 -16.44 -17.64
C ALA A 513 -1.93 -16.94 -16.51
N SER A 514 -1.02 -16.11 -16.02
CA SER A 514 0.04 -16.54 -15.09
C SER A 514 -0.23 -16.20 -13.62
N VAL A 515 -1.05 -15.19 -13.33
CA VAL A 515 -1.44 -14.81 -11.98
C VAL A 515 -2.72 -15.56 -11.59
N THR A 516 -2.59 -16.51 -10.67
CA THR A 516 -3.67 -17.44 -10.30
C THR A 516 -4.45 -17.02 -9.05
N HIS A 517 -4.15 -15.87 -8.48
CA HIS A 517 -4.81 -15.37 -7.28
C HIS A 517 -6.31 -15.12 -7.51
N PRO A 518 -7.20 -15.66 -6.65
CA PRO A 518 -8.64 -15.41 -6.71
C PRO A 518 -9.01 -13.92 -6.66
N SER A 519 -8.22 -13.12 -5.93
CA SER A 519 -8.43 -11.66 -5.81
C SER A 519 -8.13 -10.89 -7.09
N LEU A 520 -7.37 -11.43 -8.07
CA LEU A 520 -7.13 -10.72 -9.32
C LEU A 520 -8.45 -10.51 -10.08
N ALA A 521 -8.97 -9.28 -10.03
CA ALA A 521 -10.20 -8.89 -10.68
C ALA A 521 -10.01 -8.52 -12.15
N GLY A 522 -8.84 -8.02 -12.52
CA GLY A 522 -8.53 -7.64 -13.90
C GLY A 522 -7.31 -6.75 -14.03
N MET A 523 -7.19 -6.21 -15.26
CA MET A 523 -6.13 -5.29 -15.67
C MET A 523 -6.72 -3.94 -16.01
N LEU A 524 -6.08 -2.86 -15.56
CA LEU A 524 -6.37 -1.49 -15.96
C LEU A 524 -5.23 -0.96 -16.81
N ILE A 525 -5.56 -0.12 -17.80
CA ILE A 525 -4.58 0.53 -18.67
C ILE A 525 -4.66 2.03 -18.41
N HIS A 526 -3.55 2.60 -18.01
CA HIS A 526 -3.36 4.03 -17.82
C HIS A 526 -2.64 4.58 -19.06
N ASP A 527 -3.30 5.37 -19.91
CA ASP A 527 -4.72 5.59 -19.98
C ASP A 527 -5.26 5.26 -21.38
N LEU A 528 -6.55 5.51 -21.65
CA LEU A 528 -7.13 5.23 -22.97
C LEU A 528 -6.45 6.02 -24.08
N ASP A 529 -6.15 7.30 -23.85
CA ASP A 529 -5.52 8.17 -24.86
C ASP A 529 -4.09 7.71 -25.16
N GLY A 530 -3.30 7.38 -24.13
CA GLY A 530 -1.98 6.81 -24.29
C GLY A 530 -2.00 5.49 -25.06
N PHE A 531 -2.94 4.60 -24.70
CA PHE A 531 -3.11 3.33 -25.41
C PHE A 531 -3.49 3.53 -26.88
N LEU A 532 -4.42 4.45 -27.19
CA LEU A 532 -4.82 4.75 -28.56
C LEU A 532 -3.72 5.43 -29.38
N ALA A 533 -2.80 6.15 -28.73
CA ALA A 533 -1.65 6.77 -29.39
C ALA A 533 -0.56 5.76 -29.80
N LEU A 534 -0.56 4.55 -29.24
CA LEU A 534 0.37 3.48 -29.64
C LEU A 534 0.06 3.01 -31.08
N SER A 535 1.09 2.53 -31.79
CA SER A 535 0.89 1.83 -33.07
C SER A 535 0.11 0.52 -32.89
N GLU A 536 -0.45 -0.03 -33.98
CA GLU A 536 -1.21 -1.29 -33.95
C GLU A 536 -0.37 -2.50 -33.47
#